data_ff1435e7b9327e8ed565745b29ae5639
#
_entry.id   ff1435e7b9327e8ed565745b29ae5639
#
_cell.length_a   1.000
_cell.length_b   1.000
_cell.length_c   1.000
_cell.angle_alpha   90.00
_cell.angle_beta   90.00
_cell.angle_gamma   90.00
#
_symmetry.space_group_name_H-M   'P 1'
#
loop_
_entity.id
_entity.type
_entity.pdbx_description
1 polymer ?
#
loop_
_entity_poly.entity_id
_entity_poly.type
_entity_poly.pdbx_seq_one_letter_code
_entity_poly.pdbx_strand_id
1 'polypeptide(L)'
;ATPMYATKAEFLILQADSAGGSGLGGLLTGTQFATNQDSIAVQSFLQSRDAMKKLDDDMGLKAHFASETIDPIQRLPENPSDEKAYKVFKKNVKIAYDPTEGVIKMEVVSADPQVSQAFTEHLITYAEERVDDLSKRKREDQMGEARVSLDKAKIERRKAQETLVALQEGTLLDPQGEIANIRSLISSVELQLQEKELALNSQLNNTRPNRAKVDALQTEVRLLSEELSRQNTRLNEATAGEDSLASKAAQIQMAQADLVTADLFLQSALQNEKQTELEANRQVRYLTTSVRPVAPDD
;
A
#
# COMPACT_ATOMS: atom_id res chain seq x y z
N ALA A 1 32.25 34.98 -40.25
CA ALA A 1 31.38 34.22 -39.32
C ALA A 1 31.83 32.78 -39.33
N THR A 2 31.98 32.17 -38.17
CA THR A 2 32.31 30.76 -38.03
C THR A 2 31.12 29.91 -38.53
N PRO A 3 31.35 28.88 -39.34
CA PRO A 3 30.29 27.97 -39.71
C PRO A 3 29.73 27.30 -38.45
N MET A 4 28.42 27.09 -38.43
CA MET A 4 27.70 26.45 -37.29
C MET A 4 26.95 25.23 -37.83
N TYR A 5 27.06 24.15 -37.14
CA TYR A 5 26.55 22.84 -37.52
C TYR A 5 25.36 22.45 -36.64
N ALA A 6 24.26 22.05 -37.24
CA ALA A 6 23.03 21.69 -36.54
C ALA A 6 22.76 20.20 -36.57
N THR A 7 22.76 19.57 -35.41
CA THR A 7 22.32 18.18 -35.25
C THR A 7 20.86 18.17 -34.84
N LYS A 8 20.05 17.32 -35.49
CA LYS A 8 18.63 17.12 -35.17
C LYS A 8 18.39 15.75 -34.62
N ALA A 9 17.49 15.70 -33.66
CA ALA A 9 17.00 14.44 -33.08
C ALA A 9 15.53 14.56 -32.76
N GLU A 10 14.83 13.42 -32.79
CA GLU A 10 13.44 13.32 -32.39
C GLU A 10 13.26 12.11 -31.48
N PHE A 11 12.51 12.28 -30.40
CA PHE A 11 12.22 11.22 -29.46
C PHE A 11 10.81 11.38 -28.89
N LEU A 12 10.27 10.27 -28.38
CA LEU A 12 8.94 10.23 -27.79
C LEU A 12 8.98 9.45 -26.48
N ILE A 13 8.02 9.76 -25.62
CA ILE A 13 7.83 9.09 -24.34
C ILE A 13 6.66 8.13 -24.49
N LEU A 14 6.92 6.84 -24.26
CA LEU A 14 5.92 5.78 -24.34
C LEU A 14 5.63 5.22 -22.96
N GLN A 15 4.42 4.66 -22.81
CA GLN A 15 4.03 3.89 -21.64
C GLN A 15 4.10 2.39 -21.97
N ALA A 16 4.57 1.58 -21.02
CA ALA A 16 4.80 0.15 -21.23
C ALA A 16 3.55 -0.64 -21.69
N ASP A 17 2.34 -0.21 -21.30
CA ASP A 17 1.08 -0.88 -21.64
C ASP A 17 0.53 -0.57 -23.04
N SER A 18 1.08 0.40 -23.76
CA SER A 18 0.61 0.75 -25.09
C SER A 18 0.99 -0.30 -26.14
N ALA A 19 1.83 -1.27 -25.81
CA ALA A 19 2.32 -2.30 -26.73
C ALA A 19 1.52 -3.62 -26.74
N GLY A 20 0.52 -3.81 -25.85
CA GLY A 20 -0.13 -5.11 -25.65
C GLY A 20 -1.66 -5.17 -25.62
N GLY A 21 -2.37 -4.08 -25.83
CA GLY A 21 -3.83 -4.04 -25.66
C GLY A 21 -4.62 -3.97 -26.95
N SER A 22 -4.94 -5.11 -27.56
CA SER A 22 -5.99 -5.23 -28.58
C SER A 22 -7.38 -5.12 -27.93
N GLY A 23 -7.73 -3.95 -27.44
CA GLY A 23 -9.06 -3.67 -26.90
C GLY A 23 -9.47 -2.23 -27.17
N LEU A 24 -10.53 -2.06 -27.94
CA LEU A 24 -11.15 -0.78 -28.33
C LEU A 24 -11.50 0.18 -27.16
N GLY A 25 -11.30 -0.22 -25.90
CA GLY A 25 -11.59 0.58 -24.71
C GLY A 25 -10.41 1.38 -24.14
N GLY A 26 -9.17 1.07 -24.51
CA GLY A 26 -7.96 1.73 -23.99
C GLY A 26 -7.56 3.02 -24.71
N LEU A 27 -8.21 3.31 -25.83
CA LEU A 27 -7.81 4.41 -26.72
C LEU A 27 -8.35 5.79 -26.33
N LEU A 28 -9.17 5.92 -25.32
CA LEU A 28 -9.96 7.15 -25.19
C LEU A 28 -9.76 8.02 -23.95
N THR A 29 -9.07 7.63 -22.87
CA THR A 29 -9.25 8.50 -21.67
C THR A 29 -8.10 8.76 -20.72
N GLY A 30 -6.90 8.30 -20.89
CA GLY A 30 -5.93 8.59 -19.82
C GLY A 30 -4.46 8.62 -20.23
N THR A 31 -4.12 7.82 -21.20
CA THR A 31 -2.71 7.56 -21.56
C THR A 31 -2.07 8.69 -22.35
N GLN A 32 -2.80 9.31 -23.29
CA GLN A 32 -2.25 10.40 -24.10
C GLN A 32 -2.03 11.70 -23.30
N PHE A 33 -2.97 12.07 -22.43
CA PHE A 33 -2.81 13.28 -21.61
C PHE A 33 -1.65 13.15 -20.62
N ALA A 34 -1.45 11.98 -20.03
CA ALA A 34 -0.36 11.76 -19.09
C ALA A 34 1.02 11.78 -19.77
N THR A 35 1.14 11.20 -20.97
CA THR A 35 2.37 11.24 -21.76
C THR A 35 2.67 12.65 -22.30
N ASN A 36 1.64 13.43 -22.62
CA ASN A 36 1.80 14.84 -23.01
C ASN A 36 2.36 15.67 -21.85
N GLN A 37 1.86 15.49 -20.61
CA GLN A 37 2.40 16.21 -19.46
C GLN A 37 3.86 15.84 -19.17
N ASP A 38 4.20 14.56 -19.29
CA ASP A 38 5.59 14.12 -19.11
C ASP A 38 6.50 14.67 -20.21
N SER A 39 6.04 14.72 -21.46
CA SER A 39 6.77 15.32 -22.58
C SER A 39 7.02 16.81 -22.36
N ILE A 40 6.03 17.54 -21.86
CA ILE A 40 6.18 18.97 -21.49
C ILE A 40 7.16 19.12 -20.33
N ALA A 41 7.11 18.24 -19.32
CA ALA A 41 8.01 18.27 -18.18
C ALA A 41 9.48 17.99 -18.60
N VAL A 42 9.69 17.04 -19.49
CA VAL A 42 11.02 16.72 -20.06
C VAL A 42 11.51 17.88 -20.91
N GLN A 43 10.69 18.44 -21.80
CA GLN A 43 11.04 19.63 -22.56
C GLN A 43 11.46 20.80 -21.66
N SER A 44 10.67 21.08 -20.63
CA SER A 44 10.94 22.16 -19.68
C SER A 44 12.27 21.94 -18.94
N PHE A 45 12.56 20.70 -18.54
CA PHE A 45 13.81 20.35 -17.91
C PHE A 45 15.01 20.55 -18.86
N LEU A 46 14.91 20.03 -20.08
CA LEU A 46 16.01 20.16 -21.08
C LEU A 46 16.30 21.62 -21.48
N GLN A 47 15.31 22.49 -21.35
CA GLN A 47 15.48 23.95 -21.58
C GLN A 47 15.92 24.69 -20.32
N SER A 48 16.08 24.02 -19.19
CA SER A 48 16.40 24.65 -17.91
C SER A 48 17.89 24.99 -17.77
N ARG A 49 18.18 25.81 -16.76
CA ARG A 49 19.55 26.09 -16.33
C ARG A 49 20.27 24.87 -15.79
N ASP A 50 19.52 23.93 -15.17
CA ASP A 50 20.08 22.72 -14.62
C ASP A 50 20.59 21.79 -15.73
N ALA A 51 19.86 21.67 -16.83
CA ALA A 51 20.31 20.92 -18.01
C ALA A 51 21.54 21.56 -18.64
N MET A 52 21.57 22.90 -18.74
CA MET A 52 22.74 23.63 -19.23
C MET A 52 23.96 23.39 -18.33
N LYS A 53 23.82 23.49 -17.00
CA LYS A 53 24.92 23.23 -16.05
C LYS A 53 25.43 21.82 -16.17
N LYS A 54 24.52 20.85 -16.21
CA LYS A 54 24.87 19.44 -16.36
C LYS A 54 25.66 19.20 -17.67
N LEU A 55 25.21 19.80 -18.77
CA LEU A 55 25.93 19.69 -20.04
C LEU A 55 27.29 20.39 -19.99
N ASP A 56 27.41 21.51 -19.26
CA ASP A 56 28.68 22.18 -19.04
C ASP A 56 29.65 21.34 -18.21
N ASP A 57 29.16 20.74 -17.11
CA ASP A 57 29.96 19.88 -16.23
C ASP A 57 30.43 18.59 -16.96
N ASP A 58 29.58 18.00 -17.78
CA ASP A 58 29.87 16.72 -18.47
C ASP A 58 30.69 16.94 -19.76
N MET A 59 30.47 18.03 -20.51
CA MET A 59 30.97 18.21 -21.85
C MET A 59 31.68 19.57 -22.08
N GLY A 60 31.73 20.44 -21.07
CA GLY A 60 32.41 21.71 -21.18
C GLY A 60 31.73 22.69 -22.16
N LEU A 61 30.42 22.87 -22.08
CA LEU A 61 29.65 23.77 -22.95
C LEU A 61 30.22 25.20 -22.98
N LYS A 62 30.56 25.75 -21.81
CA LYS A 62 31.15 27.07 -21.71
C LYS A 62 32.50 27.16 -22.40
N ALA A 63 33.36 26.17 -22.21
CA ALA A 63 34.67 26.08 -22.82
C ALA A 63 34.58 25.99 -24.36
N HIS A 64 33.62 25.17 -24.87
CA HIS A 64 33.38 25.06 -26.29
C HIS A 64 33.01 26.42 -26.93
N PHE A 65 32.01 27.12 -26.36
CA PHE A 65 31.56 28.39 -26.88
C PHE A 65 32.48 29.57 -26.55
N ALA A 66 33.46 29.42 -25.68
CA ALA A 66 34.55 30.40 -25.41
C ALA A 66 35.79 30.18 -26.29
N SER A 67 35.80 29.13 -27.13
CA SER A 67 36.94 28.80 -28.00
C SER A 67 37.29 29.93 -28.96
N GLU A 68 38.62 30.15 -29.19
CA GLU A 68 39.13 31.13 -30.13
C GLU A 68 38.78 30.84 -31.58
N THR A 69 38.38 29.61 -31.90
CA THR A 69 37.91 29.21 -33.24
C THR A 69 36.55 29.82 -33.58
N ILE A 70 35.83 30.34 -32.60
CA ILE A 70 34.51 30.96 -32.78
C ILE A 70 34.68 32.48 -32.96
N ASP A 71 33.93 33.02 -33.94
CA ASP A 71 33.87 34.45 -34.21
C ASP A 71 33.60 35.25 -32.92
N PRO A 72 34.35 36.35 -32.64
CA PRO A 72 34.21 37.15 -31.43
C PRO A 72 32.80 37.66 -31.13
N ILE A 73 31.95 37.81 -32.15
CA ILE A 73 30.54 38.22 -31.97
C ILE A 73 29.67 37.08 -31.44
N GLN A 74 30.03 35.83 -31.73
CA GLN A 74 29.31 34.63 -31.34
C GLN A 74 29.90 33.95 -30.10
N ARG A 75 31.14 34.30 -29.75
CA ARG A 75 31.94 33.68 -28.70
C ARG A 75 31.55 34.17 -27.31
N LEU A 76 31.54 33.21 -26.34
CA LEU A 76 31.47 33.55 -24.93
C LEU A 76 32.80 34.15 -24.44
N PRO A 77 32.81 35.06 -23.46
CA PRO A 77 34.04 35.46 -22.79
C PRO A 77 34.71 34.27 -22.09
N GLU A 78 36.02 34.39 -21.81
CA GLU A 78 36.85 33.31 -21.25
C GLU A 78 36.31 32.74 -19.90
N ASN A 79 35.69 33.62 -19.09
CA ASN A 79 35.01 33.21 -17.83
C ASN A 79 33.56 33.72 -17.85
N PRO A 80 32.64 33.03 -18.54
CA PRO A 80 31.27 33.51 -18.66
C PRO A 80 30.48 33.23 -17.39
N SER A 81 29.63 34.19 -17.00
CA SER A 81 28.63 33.89 -15.96
C SER A 81 27.63 32.86 -16.47
N ASP A 82 27.02 32.12 -15.54
CA ASP A 82 25.95 31.15 -15.85
C ASP A 82 24.82 31.77 -16.67
N GLU A 83 24.50 33.05 -16.42
CA GLU A 83 23.47 33.77 -17.16
C GLU A 83 23.83 33.98 -18.64
N LYS A 84 25.11 34.32 -18.92
CA LYS A 84 25.60 34.45 -20.30
C LYS A 84 25.64 33.09 -20.99
N ALA A 85 26.13 32.08 -20.31
CA ALA A 85 26.16 30.71 -20.81
C ALA A 85 24.73 30.21 -21.12
N TYR A 86 23.77 30.48 -20.24
CA TYR A 86 22.38 30.09 -20.44
C TYR A 86 21.72 30.78 -21.65
N LYS A 87 22.05 32.04 -21.92
CA LYS A 87 21.58 32.73 -23.13
C LYS A 87 22.11 32.07 -24.40
N VAL A 88 23.39 31.67 -24.41
CA VAL A 88 24.00 30.94 -25.52
C VAL A 88 23.40 29.57 -25.66
N PHE A 89 23.20 28.85 -24.56
CA PHE A 89 22.51 27.56 -24.54
C PHE A 89 21.13 27.68 -25.19
N LYS A 90 20.28 28.59 -24.72
CA LYS A 90 18.92 28.80 -25.29
C LYS A 90 18.91 29.17 -26.76
N LYS A 91 19.95 29.88 -27.23
CA LYS A 91 20.06 30.24 -28.64
C LYS A 91 20.40 29.04 -29.51
N ASN A 92 21.27 28.17 -29.04
CA ASN A 92 21.85 27.08 -29.81
C ASN A 92 21.18 25.71 -29.55
N VAL A 93 20.41 25.56 -28.46
CA VAL A 93 19.64 24.36 -28.15
C VAL A 93 18.16 24.69 -28.22
N LYS A 94 17.51 24.19 -29.25
CA LYS A 94 16.06 24.35 -29.46
C LYS A 94 15.36 23.02 -29.25
N ILE A 95 14.39 23.02 -28.37
CA ILE A 95 13.63 21.84 -28.00
C ILE A 95 12.14 22.20 -28.02
N ALA A 96 11.36 21.49 -28.77
CA ALA A 96 9.94 21.71 -28.90
C ALA A 96 9.17 20.39 -28.88
N TYR A 97 8.13 20.34 -28.06
CA TYR A 97 7.18 19.25 -28.08
C TYR A 97 6.10 19.53 -29.13
N ASP A 98 5.89 18.60 -30.04
CA ASP A 98 4.80 18.63 -31.02
C ASP A 98 3.64 17.76 -30.51
N PRO A 99 2.53 18.36 -30.04
CA PRO A 99 1.42 17.60 -29.49
C PRO A 99 0.63 16.84 -30.56
N THR A 100 0.79 17.17 -31.83
CA THR A 100 0.10 16.51 -32.93
C THR A 100 0.76 15.19 -33.28
N GLU A 101 2.08 15.18 -33.31
CA GLU A 101 2.89 14.00 -33.59
C GLU A 101 3.26 13.23 -32.29
N GLY A 102 3.13 13.88 -31.12
CA GLY A 102 3.51 13.30 -29.83
C GLY A 102 5.01 13.17 -29.61
N VAL A 103 5.83 13.89 -30.40
CA VAL A 103 7.28 13.82 -30.38
C VAL A 103 7.91 15.09 -29.82
N ILE A 104 9.09 14.95 -29.21
CA ILE A 104 9.95 16.05 -28.84
C ILE A 104 11.01 16.18 -29.93
N LYS A 105 11.04 17.34 -30.57
CA LYS A 105 12.01 17.70 -31.61
C LYS A 105 13.12 18.51 -30.96
N MET A 106 14.37 18.13 -31.21
CA MET A 106 15.55 18.76 -30.68
C MET A 106 16.50 19.17 -31.83
N GLU A 107 17.00 20.40 -31.79
CA GLU A 107 18.05 20.91 -32.67
C GLU A 107 19.14 21.53 -31.80
N VAL A 108 20.36 21.04 -31.97
CA VAL A 108 21.54 21.53 -31.26
C VAL A 108 22.54 22.05 -32.26
N VAL A 109 22.97 23.28 -32.05
CA VAL A 109 23.89 23.99 -32.96
C VAL A 109 25.21 24.22 -32.24
N SER A 110 26.34 23.88 -32.88
CA SER A 110 27.69 24.17 -32.38
C SER A 110 28.64 24.49 -33.50
N ALA A 111 29.87 24.98 -33.16
CA ALA A 111 30.90 25.29 -34.13
C ALA A 111 31.64 24.06 -34.66
N ASP A 112 31.35 22.90 -34.15
CA ASP A 112 31.92 21.59 -34.52
C ASP A 112 30.82 20.56 -34.68
N PRO A 113 30.75 19.81 -35.81
CA PRO A 113 29.69 18.87 -36.08
C PRO A 113 29.69 17.69 -35.09
N GLN A 114 30.85 17.23 -34.62
CA GLN A 114 30.97 16.15 -33.65
C GLN A 114 30.52 16.60 -32.25
N VAL A 115 30.85 17.81 -31.87
CA VAL A 115 30.40 18.43 -30.61
C VAL A 115 28.89 18.64 -30.63
N SER A 116 28.32 19.05 -31.76
CA SER A 116 26.88 19.18 -31.94
C SER A 116 26.18 17.85 -31.73
N GLN A 117 26.67 16.77 -32.31
CA GLN A 117 26.17 15.41 -32.09
C GLN A 117 26.31 14.99 -30.64
N ALA A 118 27.49 15.15 -30.03
CA ALA A 118 27.75 14.75 -28.66
C ALA A 118 26.86 15.48 -27.64
N PHE A 119 26.64 16.77 -27.81
CA PHE A 119 25.70 17.56 -26.99
C PHE A 119 24.27 17.04 -27.11
N THR A 120 23.84 16.66 -28.32
CA THR A 120 22.52 16.13 -28.58
C THR A 120 22.36 14.76 -27.91
N GLU A 121 23.34 13.87 -27.99
CA GLU A 121 23.33 12.56 -27.34
C GLU A 121 23.26 12.68 -25.81
N HIS A 122 24.03 13.59 -25.22
CA HIS A 122 23.97 13.87 -23.77
C HIS A 122 22.61 14.41 -23.32
N LEU A 123 22.03 15.34 -24.09
CA LEU A 123 20.70 15.86 -23.80
C LEU A 123 19.62 14.79 -23.89
N ILE A 124 19.73 13.83 -24.82
CA ILE A 124 18.84 12.66 -24.88
C ILE A 124 19.00 11.79 -23.64
N THR A 125 20.24 11.53 -23.21
CA THR A 125 20.52 10.78 -21.97
C THR A 125 19.90 11.50 -20.75
N TYR A 126 19.99 12.81 -20.67
CA TYR A 126 19.34 13.58 -19.59
C TYR A 126 17.80 13.49 -19.65
N ALA A 127 17.24 13.44 -20.85
CA ALA A 127 15.82 13.20 -21.03
C ALA A 127 15.41 11.80 -20.53
N GLU A 128 16.19 10.76 -20.85
CA GLU A 128 15.97 9.39 -20.36
C GLU A 128 16.01 9.33 -18.84
N GLU A 129 17.05 9.88 -18.21
CA GLU A 129 17.15 9.97 -16.75
C GLU A 129 15.96 10.68 -16.13
N ARG A 130 15.49 11.78 -16.77
CA ARG A 130 14.33 12.52 -16.29
C ARG A 130 13.03 11.72 -16.38
N VAL A 131 12.84 10.94 -17.44
CA VAL A 131 11.69 10.05 -17.61
C VAL A 131 11.71 8.94 -16.55
N ASP A 132 12.89 8.36 -16.28
CA ASP A 132 13.08 7.35 -15.24
C ASP A 132 12.76 7.89 -13.85
N ASP A 133 13.25 9.09 -13.52
CA ASP A 133 12.96 9.76 -12.26
C ASP A 133 11.45 10.04 -12.07
N LEU A 134 10.78 10.52 -13.11
CA LEU A 134 9.34 10.76 -13.08
C LEU A 134 8.56 9.45 -12.88
N SER A 135 8.96 8.38 -13.57
CA SER A 135 8.36 7.06 -13.41
C SER A 135 8.57 6.48 -12.02
N LYS A 136 9.77 6.63 -11.46
CA LYS A 136 10.13 6.18 -10.12
C LYS A 136 9.30 6.90 -9.06
N ARG A 137 9.26 8.24 -9.10
CA ARG A 137 8.46 9.04 -8.15
C ARG A 137 6.99 8.65 -8.20
N LYS A 138 6.41 8.55 -9.39
CA LYS A 138 5.00 8.17 -9.54
C LYS A 138 4.70 6.79 -8.95
N ARG A 139 5.60 5.83 -9.15
CA ARG A 139 5.50 4.49 -8.55
C ARG A 139 5.59 4.53 -7.03
N GLU A 140 6.55 5.30 -6.49
CA GLU A 140 6.72 5.47 -5.04
C GLU A 140 5.49 6.11 -4.40
N ASP A 141 4.92 7.14 -5.03
CA ASP A 141 3.70 7.80 -4.56
C ASP A 141 2.51 6.83 -4.55
N GLN A 142 2.29 6.09 -5.64
CA GLN A 142 1.20 5.11 -5.71
C GLN A 142 1.36 3.95 -4.72
N MET A 143 2.60 3.46 -4.53
CA MET A 143 2.88 2.38 -3.59
C MET A 143 2.89 2.84 -2.14
N GLY A 144 3.15 4.11 -1.87
CA GLY A 144 3.28 4.67 -0.53
C GLY A 144 2.02 4.44 0.32
N GLU A 145 0.86 4.81 -0.19
CA GLU A 145 -0.42 4.63 0.50
C GLU A 145 -0.76 3.15 0.73
N ALA A 146 -0.52 2.30 -0.27
CA ALA A 146 -0.77 0.87 -0.16
C ALA A 146 0.11 0.21 0.91
N ARG A 147 1.38 0.59 1.01
CA ARG A 147 2.32 0.11 2.04
C ARG A 147 1.93 0.57 3.44
N VAL A 148 1.57 1.84 3.60
CA VAL A 148 1.09 2.38 4.89
C VAL A 148 -0.17 1.64 5.34
N SER A 149 -1.11 1.39 4.44
CA SER A 149 -2.33 0.63 4.73
C SER A 149 -2.02 -0.81 5.15
N LEU A 150 -1.09 -1.47 4.47
CA LEU A 150 -0.65 -2.83 4.79
C LEU A 150 0.03 -2.90 6.17
N ASP A 151 0.93 -1.96 6.46
CA ASP A 151 1.62 -1.92 7.76
C ASP A 151 0.65 -1.67 8.91
N LYS A 152 -0.32 -0.78 8.71
CA LYS A 152 -1.40 -0.55 9.66
C LYS A 152 -2.23 -1.82 9.89
N ALA A 153 -2.61 -2.52 8.84
CA ALA A 153 -3.36 -3.77 8.96
C ALA A 153 -2.57 -4.86 9.70
N LYS A 154 -1.25 -4.97 9.50
CA LYS A 154 -0.37 -5.88 10.25
C LYS A 154 -0.31 -5.55 11.74
N ILE A 155 -0.25 -4.26 12.08
CA ILE A 155 -0.22 -3.80 13.47
C ILE A 155 -1.56 -4.12 14.16
N GLU A 156 -2.68 -3.79 13.53
CA GLU A 156 -4.02 -4.06 14.07
C GLU A 156 -4.27 -5.57 14.26
N ARG A 157 -3.87 -6.39 13.30
CA ARG A 157 -3.96 -7.85 13.42
C ARG A 157 -3.14 -8.39 14.59
N ARG A 158 -1.90 -7.90 14.78
CA ARG A 158 -1.05 -8.29 15.91
C ARG A 158 -1.69 -7.90 17.23
N LYS A 159 -2.20 -6.69 17.33
CA LYS A 159 -2.87 -6.16 18.52
C LYS A 159 -4.12 -6.96 18.88
N ALA A 160 -4.94 -7.34 17.88
CA ALA A 160 -6.09 -8.21 18.10
C ALA A 160 -5.67 -9.60 18.61
N GLN A 161 -4.60 -10.16 18.07
CA GLN A 161 -4.02 -11.42 18.52
C GLN A 161 -3.53 -11.34 19.97
N GLU A 162 -2.79 -10.29 20.33
CA GLU A 162 -2.29 -10.07 21.70
C GLU A 162 -3.44 -9.90 22.69
N THR A 163 -4.50 -9.19 22.31
CA THR A 163 -5.69 -9.03 23.15
C THR A 163 -6.38 -10.38 23.40
N LEU A 164 -6.55 -11.20 22.36
CA LEU A 164 -7.15 -12.52 22.50
C LEU A 164 -6.31 -13.42 23.42
N VAL A 165 -5.00 -13.47 23.24
CA VAL A 165 -4.08 -14.25 24.07
C VAL A 165 -4.15 -13.80 25.52
N ALA A 166 -4.11 -12.49 25.79
CA ALA A 166 -4.19 -11.95 27.14
C ALA A 166 -5.50 -12.33 27.86
N LEU A 167 -6.62 -12.32 27.14
CA LEU A 167 -7.93 -12.76 27.68
C LEU A 167 -7.94 -14.26 27.96
N GLN A 168 -7.31 -15.07 27.12
CA GLN A 168 -7.24 -16.53 27.30
C GLN A 168 -6.30 -16.93 28.44
N GLU A 169 -5.18 -16.26 28.63
CA GLU A 169 -4.24 -16.55 29.73
C GLU A 169 -4.83 -16.25 31.12
N GLY A 170 -5.70 -15.26 31.23
CA GLY A 170 -6.35 -14.87 32.48
C GLY A 170 -7.63 -15.65 32.80
N THR A 171 -8.03 -16.62 32.00
CA THR A 171 -9.36 -17.26 32.10
C THR A 171 -9.24 -18.78 31.97
N LEU A 172 -10.21 -19.51 32.58
CA LEU A 172 -10.38 -20.96 32.33
C LEU A 172 -10.48 -21.23 30.83
N LEU A 173 -9.87 -22.32 30.36
CA LEU A 173 -9.77 -22.70 28.96
C LEU A 173 -11.12 -22.72 28.20
N ASP A 174 -12.23 -23.01 28.95
CA ASP A 174 -13.57 -23.01 28.38
C ASP A 174 -14.61 -22.47 29.39
N PRO A 175 -14.78 -21.15 29.50
CA PRO A 175 -15.80 -20.56 30.39
C PRO A 175 -17.23 -20.96 30.03
N GLN A 176 -17.53 -21.15 28.75
CA GLN A 176 -18.87 -21.58 28.31
C GLN A 176 -19.15 -23.02 28.65
N GLY A 177 -18.17 -23.91 28.50
CA GLY A 177 -18.25 -25.29 28.92
C GLY A 177 -18.45 -25.43 30.41
N GLU A 178 -17.79 -24.64 31.25
CA GLU A 178 -18.00 -24.63 32.70
C GLU A 178 -19.43 -24.20 33.06
N ILE A 179 -19.98 -23.16 32.45
CA ILE A 179 -21.40 -22.77 32.66
C ILE A 179 -22.35 -23.88 32.21
N ALA A 180 -22.07 -24.53 31.08
CA ALA A 180 -22.88 -25.65 30.60
C ALA A 180 -22.83 -26.85 31.55
N ASN A 181 -21.66 -27.13 32.12
CA ASN A 181 -21.50 -28.18 33.14
C ASN A 181 -22.32 -27.89 34.42
N ILE A 182 -22.27 -26.63 34.91
CA ILE A 182 -23.07 -26.24 36.07
C ILE A 182 -24.57 -26.41 35.80
N ARG A 183 -25.05 -25.99 34.62
CA ARG A 183 -26.47 -26.17 34.24
C ARG A 183 -26.85 -27.63 34.11
N SER A 184 -26.00 -28.48 33.54
CA SER A 184 -26.21 -29.91 33.45
C SER A 184 -26.32 -30.56 34.84
N LEU A 185 -25.45 -30.13 35.77
CA LEU A 185 -25.47 -30.60 37.14
C LEU A 185 -26.75 -30.17 37.86
N ILE A 186 -27.20 -28.94 37.70
CA ILE A 186 -28.47 -28.43 38.23
C ILE A 186 -29.62 -29.32 37.75
N SER A 187 -29.72 -29.54 36.42
CA SER A 187 -30.78 -30.39 35.85
C SER A 187 -30.77 -31.81 36.41
N SER A 188 -29.59 -32.39 36.62
CA SER A 188 -29.45 -33.70 37.22
C SER A 188 -29.93 -33.73 38.68
N VAL A 189 -29.56 -32.73 39.49
CA VAL A 189 -29.98 -32.61 40.90
C VAL A 189 -31.49 -32.35 40.98
N GLU A 190 -32.06 -31.53 40.13
CA GLU A 190 -33.51 -31.26 40.05
C GLU A 190 -34.29 -32.54 39.77
N LEU A 191 -33.84 -33.37 38.82
CA LEU A 191 -34.49 -34.66 38.54
C LEU A 191 -34.44 -35.63 39.73
N GLN A 192 -33.27 -35.70 40.41
CA GLN A 192 -33.13 -36.52 41.61
C GLN A 192 -34.00 -36.01 42.77
N LEU A 193 -34.04 -34.69 42.96
CA LEU A 193 -34.89 -34.06 43.97
C LEU A 193 -36.37 -34.38 43.73
N GLN A 194 -36.84 -34.21 42.49
CA GLN A 194 -38.20 -34.52 42.08
C GLN A 194 -38.55 -36.01 42.34
N GLU A 195 -37.67 -36.96 42.02
CA GLU A 195 -37.85 -38.39 42.27
C GLU A 195 -37.97 -38.63 43.75
N LYS A 196 -37.11 -38.03 44.61
CA LYS A 196 -37.16 -38.25 46.06
C LYS A 196 -38.36 -37.57 46.71
N GLU A 197 -38.79 -36.43 46.23
CA GLU A 197 -40.05 -35.81 46.70
C GLU A 197 -41.27 -36.63 46.38
N LEU A 198 -41.35 -37.19 45.15
CA LEU A 198 -42.45 -38.11 44.80
C LEU A 198 -42.46 -39.36 45.67
N ALA A 199 -41.29 -39.95 45.94
CA ALA A 199 -41.17 -41.11 46.84
C ALA A 199 -41.53 -40.75 48.24
N LEU A 200 -41.17 -39.61 48.75
CA LEU A 200 -41.56 -39.11 50.08
C LEU A 200 -43.08 -38.93 50.17
N ASN A 201 -43.69 -38.22 49.20
CA ASN A 201 -45.11 -38.00 49.13
C ASN A 201 -45.90 -39.36 49.10
N SER A 202 -45.39 -40.30 48.32
CA SER A 202 -45.98 -41.64 48.26
C SER A 202 -45.94 -42.35 49.61
N GLN A 203 -44.87 -42.24 50.39
CA GLN A 203 -44.78 -42.83 51.75
C GLN A 203 -45.67 -42.11 52.75
N LEU A 204 -45.78 -40.79 52.70
CA LEU A 204 -46.62 -39.98 53.58
C LEU A 204 -48.11 -40.22 53.34
N ASN A 205 -48.52 -40.49 52.10
CA ASN A 205 -49.91 -40.83 51.75
C ASN A 205 -50.28 -42.23 51.99
N ASN A 206 -49.39 -43.11 52.47
CA ASN A 206 -49.65 -44.46 52.79
C ASN A 206 -50.44 -44.60 54.12
N THR A 207 -51.39 -45.53 54.28
CA THR A 207 -52.16 -45.73 55.48
C THR A 207 -51.32 -46.15 56.70
N ARG A 208 -50.15 -46.74 56.48
CA ARG A 208 -49.12 -47.05 57.49
C ARG A 208 -47.72 -46.64 57.02
N PRO A 209 -47.33 -45.37 57.15
CA PRO A 209 -46.06 -44.94 56.74
C PRO A 209 -44.91 -45.59 57.52
N ASN A 210 -43.85 -45.97 56.80
CA ASN A 210 -42.61 -46.43 57.43
C ASN A 210 -41.78 -45.22 57.88
N ARG A 211 -41.76 -44.91 59.17
CA ARG A 211 -41.10 -43.76 59.76
C ARG A 211 -39.62 -43.68 59.37
N ALA A 212 -38.85 -44.76 59.45
CA ALA A 212 -37.46 -44.82 59.14
C ALA A 212 -37.20 -44.44 57.64
N LYS A 213 -38.10 -44.89 56.72
CA LYS A 213 -38.02 -44.59 55.33
C LYS A 213 -38.41 -43.12 55.03
N VAL A 214 -39.41 -42.62 55.77
CA VAL A 214 -39.78 -41.17 55.66
C VAL A 214 -38.64 -40.30 56.11
N ASP A 215 -38.02 -40.59 57.28
CA ASP A 215 -36.91 -39.83 57.82
C ASP A 215 -35.71 -39.85 56.85
N ALA A 216 -35.39 -40.99 56.26
CA ALA A 216 -34.32 -41.10 55.25
C ALA A 216 -34.61 -40.25 54.01
N LEU A 217 -35.86 -40.37 53.47
CA LEU A 217 -36.26 -39.59 52.28
C LEU A 217 -36.28 -38.09 52.56
N GLN A 218 -36.72 -37.64 53.73
CA GLN A 218 -36.68 -36.26 54.15
C GLN A 218 -35.25 -35.76 54.22
N THR A 219 -34.30 -36.52 54.69
CA THR A 219 -32.89 -36.20 54.73
C THR A 219 -32.30 -36.06 53.32
N GLU A 220 -32.63 -37.00 52.42
CA GLU A 220 -32.21 -36.99 51.03
C GLU A 220 -32.75 -35.73 50.31
N VAL A 221 -34.03 -35.42 50.46
CA VAL A 221 -34.67 -34.21 49.90
C VAL A 221 -33.98 -32.96 50.40
N ARG A 222 -33.70 -32.86 51.71
CA ARG A 222 -33.00 -31.70 52.27
C ARG A 222 -31.59 -31.55 51.68
N LEU A 223 -30.83 -32.63 51.61
CA LEU A 223 -29.45 -32.60 51.05
C LEU A 223 -29.44 -32.21 49.58
N LEU A 224 -30.41 -32.76 48.78
CA LEU A 224 -30.52 -32.38 47.37
C LEU A 224 -30.98 -30.95 47.18
N SER A 225 -31.87 -30.42 48.02
CA SER A 225 -32.28 -29.01 48.03
C SER A 225 -31.11 -28.09 48.37
N GLU A 226 -30.28 -28.45 49.35
CA GLU A 226 -29.07 -27.69 49.69
C GLU A 226 -28.06 -27.71 48.55
N GLU A 227 -27.87 -28.87 47.88
CA GLU A 227 -27.01 -28.99 46.71
C GLU A 227 -27.51 -28.14 45.54
N LEU A 228 -28.81 -28.18 45.25
CA LEU A 228 -29.43 -27.37 44.22
C LEU A 228 -29.22 -25.86 44.49
N SER A 229 -29.39 -25.43 45.73
CA SER A 229 -29.14 -24.07 46.14
C SER A 229 -27.67 -23.65 45.92
N ARG A 230 -26.72 -24.54 46.30
CA ARG A 230 -25.28 -24.29 46.06
C ARG A 230 -24.96 -24.14 44.58
N GLN A 231 -25.51 -25.04 43.73
CA GLN A 231 -25.25 -24.98 42.29
C GLN A 231 -25.91 -23.75 41.63
N ASN A 232 -27.09 -23.34 42.07
CA ASN A 232 -27.73 -22.10 41.61
C ASN A 232 -26.93 -20.84 42.01
N THR A 233 -26.38 -20.80 43.22
CA THR A 233 -25.47 -19.71 43.65
C THR A 233 -24.23 -19.68 42.77
N ARG A 234 -23.62 -20.82 42.52
CA ARG A 234 -22.47 -20.98 41.63
C ARG A 234 -22.78 -20.53 40.19
N LEU A 235 -23.96 -20.89 39.68
CA LEU A 235 -24.40 -20.42 38.36
C LEU A 235 -24.57 -18.90 38.32
N ASN A 236 -25.16 -18.31 39.35
CA ASN A 236 -25.35 -16.87 39.45
C ASN A 236 -24.01 -16.15 39.51
N GLU A 237 -23.05 -16.62 40.28
CA GLU A 237 -21.69 -16.08 40.32
C GLU A 237 -20.97 -16.19 38.98
N ALA A 238 -21.20 -17.33 38.25
CA ALA A 238 -20.62 -17.54 36.93
C ALA A 238 -21.26 -16.69 35.83
N THR A 239 -22.50 -16.19 36.00
CA THR A 239 -23.26 -15.50 34.97
C THR A 239 -23.53 -14.03 35.26
N ALA A 240 -23.39 -13.59 36.50
CA ALA A 240 -23.67 -12.21 36.92
C ALA A 240 -22.38 -11.42 37.22
N GLY A 241 -22.33 -10.18 36.75
CA GLY A 241 -21.24 -9.24 37.03
C GLY A 241 -20.18 -9.19 35.93
N GLU A 242 -19.35 -8.17 35.99
CA GLU A 242 -18.30 -7.88 35.00
C GLU A 242 -17.16 -8.92 34.99
N ASP A 243 -16.89 -9.51 36.16
CA ASP A 243 -15.86 -10.55 36.35
C ASP A 243 -16.37 -11.98 36.19
N SER A 244 -17.64 -12.13 35.79
CA SER A 244 -18.26 -13.46 35.64
C SER A 244 -17.64 -14.26 34.46
N LEU A 245 -17.76 -15.58 34.54
CA LEU A 245 -17.37 -16.47 33.42
C LEU A 245 -18.10 -16.12 32.12
N ALA A 246 -19.37 -15.72 32.21
CA ALA A 246 -20.17 -15.31 31.06
C ALA A 246 -19.63 -14.04 30.42
N SER A 247 -19.25 -13.04 31.24
CA SER A 247 -18.60 -11.82 30.74
C SER A 247 -17.26 -12.09 30.06
N LYS A 248 -16.42 -12.93 30.68
CA LYS A 248 -15.14 -13.35 30.12
C LYS A 248 -15.30 -14.13 28.81
N ALA A 249 -16.29 -15.04 28.74
CA ALA A 249 -16.62 -15.75 27.52
C ALA A 249 -17.04 -14.78 26.37
N ALA A 250 -17.88 -13.77 26.70
CA ALA A 250 -18.30 -12.76 25.75
C ALA A 250 -17.09 -11.92 25.25
N GLN A 251 -16.19 -11.52 26.13
CA GLN A 251 -14.98 -10.79 25.78
C GLN A 251 -14.07 -11.59 24.85
N ILE A 252 -13.89 -12.89 25.12
CA ILE A 252 -13.11 -13.80 24.26
C ILE A 252 -13.77 -13.92 22.88
N GLN A 253 -15.09 -14.08 22.81
CA GLN A 253 -15.82 -14.12 21.53
C GLN A 253 -15.66 -12.83 20.73
N MET A 254 -15.76 -11.67 21.38
CA MET A 254 -15.53 -10.37 20.74
C MET A 254 -14.09 -10.26 20.22
N ALA A 255 -13.11 -10.65 21.04
CA ALA A 255 -11.71 -10.62 20.62
C ALA A 255 -11.40 -11.58 19.46
N GLN A 256 -12.08 -12.73 19.41
CA GLN A 256 -12.02 -13.66 18.27
C GLN A 256 -12.60 -13.03 17.00
N ALA A 257 -13.75 -12.36 17.10
CA ALA A 257 -14.36 -11.65 15.99
C ALA A 257 -13.49 -10.48 15.50
N ASP A 258 -12.87 -9.74 16.42
CA ASP A 258 -11.94 -8.66 16.10
C ASP A 258 -10.71 -9.19 15.36
N LEU A 259 -10.17 -10.34 15.78
CA LEU A 259 -9.05 -10.99 15.10
C LEU A 259 -9.44 -11.43 13.69
N VAL A 260 -10.60 -12.03 13.49
CA VAL A 260 -11.11 -12.41 12.16
C VAL A 260 -11.27 -11.18 11.28
N THR A 261 -11.80 -10.09 11.81
CA THR A 261 -11.93 -8.82 11.09
C THR A 261 -10.57 -8.25 10.71
N ALA A 262 -9.61 -8.27 11.63
CA ALA A 262 -8.24 -7.84 11.37
C ALA A 262 -7.54 -8.70 10.31
N ASP A 263 -7.76 -10.00 10.29
CA ASP A 263 -7.26 -10.92 9.25
C ASP A 263 -7.86 -10.59 7.87
N LEU A 264 -9.16 -10.28 7.79
CA LEU A 264 -9.80 -9.85 6.54
C LEU A 264 -9.24 -8.51 6.04
N PHE A 265 -9.01 -7.55 6.92
CA PHE A 265 -8.36 -6.28 6.56
C PHE A 265 -6.94 -6.49 6.08
N LEU A 266 -6.16 -7.37 6.72
CA LEU A 266 -4.82 -7.71 6.27
C LEU A 266 -4.82 -8.34 4.89
N GLN A 267 -5.72 -9.30 4.62
CA GLN A 267 -5.87 -9.90 3.29
C GLN A 267 -6.23 -8.85 2.23
N SER A 268 -7.18 -7.96 2.53
CA SER A 268 -7.56 -6.87 1.64
C SER A 268 -6.40 -5.91 1.35
N ALA A 269 -5.63 -5.55 2.39
CA ALA A 269 -4.46 -4.68 2.24
C ALA A 269 -3.34 -5.34 1.41
N LEU A 270 -3.10 -6.64 1.57
CA LEU A 270 -2.16 -7.42 0.76
C LEU A 270 -2.59 -7.48 -0.71
N GLN A 271 -3.88 -7.71 -0.97
CA GLN A 271 -4.42 -7.71 -2.33
C GLN A 271 -4.30 -6.33 -2.98
N ASN A 272 -4.63 -5.27 -2.23
CA ASN A 272 -4.52 -3.90 -2.71
C ASN A 272 -3.06 -3.52 -3.00
N GLU A 273 -2.11 -3.87 -2.13
CA GLU A 273 -0.69 -3.64 -2.37
C GLU A 273 -0.22 -4.35 -3.64
N LYS A 274 -0.60 -5.61 -3.82
CA LYS A 274 -0.24 -6.40 -5.01
C LYS A 274 -0.85 -5.83 -6.30
N GLN A 275 -2.11 -5.43 -6.26
CA GLN A 275 -2.77 -4.81 -7.40
C GLN A 275 -2.17 -3.45 -7.73
N THR A 276 -1.86 -2.64 -6.71
CA THR A 276 -1.20 -1.34 -6.89
C THR A 276 0.20 -1.51 -7.48
N GLU A 277 0.96 -2.53 -7.06
CA GLU A 277 2.26 -2.87 -7.63
C GLU A 277 2.16 -3.20 -9.14
N LEU A 278 1.19 -4.03 -9.51
CA LEU A 278 0.94 -4.38 -10.92
C LEU A 278 0.56 -3.15 -11.74
N GLU A 279 -0.32 -2.30 -11.22
CA GLU A 279 -0.73 -1.07 -11.88
C GLU A 279 0.42 -0.07 -12.01
N ALA A 280 1.21 0.12 -10.94
CA ALA A 280 2.38 0.98 -10.97
C ALA A 280 3.43 0.51 -11.99
N ASN A 281 3.63 -0.81 -12.12
CA ASN A 281 4.54 -1.38 -13.11
C ASN A 281 4.04 -1.21 -14.56
N ARG A 282 2.73 -1.21 -14.78
CA ARG A 282 2.12 -0.92 -16.10
C ARG A 282 2.30 0.54 -16.51
N GLN A 283 2.40 1.45 -15.56
CA GLN A 283 2.55 2.87 -15.81
C GLN A 283 4.00 3.35 -16.00
N VAL A 284 4.96 2.43 -16.04
CA VAL A 284 6.37 2.77 -16.33
C VAL A 284 6.47 3.38 -17.73
N ARG A 285 7.19 4.48 -17.82
CA ARG A 285 7.45 5.20 -19.06
C ARG A 285 8.88 5.00 -19.48
N TYR A 286 9.10 5.04 -20.78
CA TYR A 286 10.43 4.98 -21.38
C TYR A 286 10.52 5.91 -22.58
N LEU A 287 11.74 6.36 -22.85
CA LEU A 287 12.04 7.20 -24.01
C LEU A 287 12.46 6.32 -25.19
N THR A 288 11.94 6.63 -26.37
CA THR A 288 12.35 5.99 -27.64
C THR A 288 12.78 7.06 -28.61
N THR A 289 13.98 6.91 -29.15
CA THR A 289 14.50 7.82 -30.18
C THR A 289 13.98 7.40 -31.56
N SER A 290 13.20 8.27 -32.20
CA SER A 290 12.69 8.07 -33.55
C SER A 290 13.69 8.52 -34.63
N VAL A 291 14.41 9.62 -34.36
CA VAL A 291 15.48 10.14 -35.21
C VAL A 291 16.75 10.28 -34.38
N ARG A 292 17.76 9.47 -34.72
CA ARG A 292 19.06 9.50 -34.02
C ARG A 292 19.89 10.70 -34.44
N PRO A 293 20.63 11.32 -33.51
CA PRO A 293 21.54 12.40 -33.86
C PRO A 293 22.68 11.89 -34.75
N VAL A 294 22.95 12.61 -35.81
CA VAL A 294 24.05 12.35 -36.71
C VAL A 294 24.81 13.65 -36.90
N ALA A 295 26.14 13.57 -36.93
CA ALA A 295 26.96 14.75 -37.21
C ALA A 295 26.64 15.26 -38.63
N PRO A 296 26.35 16.55 -38.80
CA PRO A 296 26.13 17.11 -40.12
C PRO A 296 27.43 17.11 -40.93
N ASP A 297 27.31 16.80 -42.22
CA ASP A 297 28.46 16.70 -43.15
C ASP A 297 28.93 18.07 -43.65
N ASP A 298 28.05 19.11 -43.71
CA ASP A 298 28.34 20.47 -44.16
C ASP A 298 27.46 21.53 -43.44
#